data_b76f7c5c2e58faf68d46849b1814fea3
#
_entry.id   b76f7c5c2e58faf68d46849b1814fea3
#
_cell.length_a   1.000
_cell.length_b   1.000
_cell.length_c   1.000
_cell.angle_alpha   90.00
_cell.angle_beta   90.00
_cell.angle_gamma   90.00
#
_symmetry.space_group_name_H-M   'P 1'
#
loop_
_entity.id
_entity.type
_entity.pdbx_description
1 polymer ?
#
loop_
_entity_poly.entity_id
_entity_poly.type
_entity_poly.pdbx_seq_one_letter_code
_entity_poly.pdbx_strand_id
1 'polypeptide(L)'
;MKVITISWEYGSGGHSIGRKVAENLGIEIYDKDIIEETALAMGLSPDKVKADEEMITKGDSFIRAITPISFDYKDTIYNYEKEYILKVASQGPCVILRRCAGAILEEENIESLNVFLYADEVYREKRIGEILQIDDAALVARQVKKTDNFRDAYYNHYTGKHMGDVKNWHLSLDTGTLGYDKCAELICQAAKQSTDNE
;
A
#
# COMPACT_ATOMS: atom_id res chain seq x y z
N MET A 1 -4.17 -9.04 -19.32
CA MET A 1 -4.53 -8.15 -18.18
C MET A 1 -3.35 -8.14 -17.22
N LYS A 2 -2.96 -6.96 -16.74
CA LYS A 2 -1.75 -6.73 -15.92
C LYS A 2 -2.03 -6.94 -14.42
N VAL A 3 -0.96 -7.02 -13.65
CA VAL A 3 -1.04 -6.87 -12.18
C VAL A 3 -1.47 -5.43 -11.86
N ILE A 4 -2.34 -5.25 -10.88
CA ILE A 4 -2.80 -3.94 -10.41
C ILE A 4 -2.25 -3.72 -9.01
N THR A 5 -1.48 -2.66 -8.80
CA THR A 5 -1.03 -2.30 -7.46
C THR A 5 -1.79 -1.07 -6.97
N ILE A 6 -2.24 -1.08 -5.72
CA ILE A 6 -2.99 0.05 -5.15
C ILE A 6 -2.33 0.48 -3.85
N SER A 7 -1.85 1.73 -3.82
CA SER A 7 -1.40 2.42 -2.61
C SER A 7 -2.34 3.57 -2.28
N TRP A 8 -2.37 4.02 -1.02
CA TRP A 8 -3.32 5.06 -0.64
C TRP A 8 -2.96 5.79 0.65
N GLU A 9 -3.47 7.03 0.79
CA GLU A 9 -3.49 7.77 2.04
C GLU A 9 -4.44 7.13 3.06
N TYR A 10 -4.09 7.17 4.33
CA TYR A 10 -4.91 6.59 5.39
C TYR A 10 -6.31 7.24 5.46
N GLY A 11 -7.34 6.42 5.42
CA GLY A 11 -8.73 6.89 5.40
C GLY A 11 -9.32 7.08 3.99
N SER A 12 -8.56 7.02 2.90
CA SER A 12 -9.10 7.17 1.52
C SER A 12 -9.79 5.92 0.95
N GLY A 13 -9.88 4.82 1.69
CA GLY A 13 -10.71 3.67 1.29
C GLY A 13 -10.05 2.63 0.40
N GLY A 14 -8.72 2.63 0.29
CA GLY A 14 -7.99 1.78 -0.64
C GLY A 14 -8.30 0.29 -0.54
N HIS A 15 -8.45 -0.26 0.68
CA HIS A 15 -8.82 -1.66 0.85
C HIS A 15 -10.21 -1.99 0.28
N SER A 16 -11.20 -1.11 0.51
CA SER A 16 -12.57 -1.31 -0.01
C SER A 16 -12.60 -1.22 -1.53
N ILE A 17 -11.86 -0.26 -2.10
CA ILE A 17 -11.77 -0.08 -3.55
C ILE A 17 -11.02 -1.24 -4.20
N GLY A 18 -9.89 -1.67 -3.62
CA GLY A 18 -9.12 -2.81 -4.12
C GLY A 18 -9.95 -4.09 -4.18
N ARG A 19 -10.76 -4.36 -3.15
CA ARG A 19 -11.69 -5.50 -3.15
C ARG A 19 -12.71 -5.40 -4.27
N LYS A 20 -13.34 -4.23 -4.46
CA LYS A 20 -14.29 -4.00 -5.57
C LYS A 20 -13.64 -4.20 -6.94
N VAL A 21 -12.40 -3.76 -7.12
CA VAL A 21 -11.64 -3.97 -8.36
C VAL A 21 -11.42 -5.45 -8.62
N ALA A 22 -10.96 -6.20 -7.61
CA ALA A 22 -10.72 -7.63 -7.72
C ALA A 22 -12.02 -8.40 -8.05
N GLU A 23 -13.12 -8.10 -7.33
CA GLU A 23 -14.44 -8.66 -7.58
C GLU A 23 -14.93 -8.37 -9.01
N ASN A 24 -14.84 -7.11 -9.48
CA ASN A 24 -15.30 -6.69 -10.80
C ASN A 24 -14.49 -7.31 -11.95
N LEU A 25 -13.24 -7.65 -11.72
CA LEU A 25 -12.35 -8.27 -12.71
C LEU A 25 -12.27 -9.79 -12.57
N GLY A 26 -12.80 -10.36 -11.48
CA GLY A 26 -12.72 -11.81 -11.21
C GLY A 26 -11.29 -12.30 -10.96
N ILE A 27 -10.46 -11.50 -10.28
CA ILE A 27 -9.05 -11.79 -9.99
C ILE A 27 -8.80 -11.77 -8.48
N GLU A 28 -7.71 -12.43 -8.06
CA GLU A 28 -7.30 -12.49 -6.66
C GLU A 28 -6.82 -11.12 -6.14
N ILE A 29 -6.93 -10.94 -4.81
CA ILE A 29 -6.45 -9.75 -4.10
C ILE A 29 -5.54 -10.17 -2.94
N TYR A 30 -4.37 -9.54 -2.87
CA TYR A 30 -3.34 -9.79 -1.85
C TYR A 30 -3.11 -8.55 -0.98
N ASP A 31 -3.27 -8.69 0.32
CA ASP A 31 -3.03 -7.66 1.35
C ASP A 31 -2.54 -8.34 2.65
N LYS A 32 -3.46 -8.98 3.39
CA LYS A 32 -3.12 -9.67 4.65
C LYS A 32 -2.28 -10.90 4.42
N ASP A 33 -2.52 -11.59 3.32
CA ASP A 33 -1.78 -12.81 2.96
C ASP A 33 -0.27 -12.55 2.89
N ILE A 34 0.15 -11.37 2.40
CA ILE A 34 1.56 -10.97 2.35
C ILE A 34 2.15 -10.92 3.76
N ILE A 35 1.42 -10.34 4.73
CA ILE A 35 1.86 -10.27 6.14
C ILE A 35 1.92 -11.67 6.74
N GLU A 36 0.88 -12.48 6.52
CA GLU A 36 0.76 -13.81 7.10
C GLU A 36 1.85 -14.74 6.59
N GLU A 37 2.12 -14.75 5.30
CA GLU A 37 3.18 -15.53 4.67
C GLU A 37 4.57 -15.05 5.10
N THR A 38 4.79 -13.73 5.16
CA THR A 38 6.04 -13.17 5.68
C THR A 38 6.27 -13.55 7.12
N ALA A 39 5.25 -13.44 7.96
CA ALA A 39 5.32 -13.83 9.37
C ALA A 39 5.63 -15.32 9.53
N LEU A 40 4.97 -16.18 8.75
CA LEU A 40 5.21 -17.62 8.74
C LEU A 40 6.66 -17.95 8.36
N ALA A 41 7.16 -17.36 7.30
CA ALA A 41 8.53 -17.56 6.81
C ALA A 41 9.60 -17.14 7.84
N MET A 42 9.30 -16.11 8.62
CA MET A 42 10.19 -15.59 9.67
C MET A 42 9.99 -16.24 11.05
N GLY A 43 8.98 -17.09 11.24
CA GLY A 43 8.62 -17.64 12.54
C GLY A 43 8.10 -16.59 13.52
N LEU A 44 7.39 -15.57 13.03
CA LEU A 44 6.86 -14.45 13.79
C LEU A 44 5.33 -14.46 13.84
N SER A 45 4.76 -13.62 14.72
CA SER A 45 3.33 -13.32 14.64
C SER A 45 3.05 -12.26 13.55
N PRO A 46 1.91 -12.35 12.83
CA PRO A 46 1.50 -11.34 11.86
C PRO A 46 1.41 -9.92 12.46
N ASP A 47 0.96 -9.81 13.72
CA ASP A 47 0.89 -8.52 14.42
C ASP A 47 2.26 -7.88 14.61
N LYS A 48 3.32 -8.68 14.82
CA LYS A 48 4.67 -8.17 14.94
C LYS A 48 5.20 -7.65 13.60
N VAL A 49 5.01 -8.39 12.52
CA VAL A 49 5.38 -7.95 11.16
C VAL A 49 4.70 -6.62 10.83
N LYS A 50 3.39 -6.53 11.07
CA LYS A 50 2.62 -5.31 10.84
C LYS A 50 3.08 -4.12 11.69
N ALA A 51 3.41 -4.36 12.97
CA ALA A 51 3.92 -3.31 13.86
C ALA A 51 5.29 -2.79 13.40
N ASP A 52 6.16 -3.68 12.95
CA ASP A 52 7.50 -3.34 12.49
C ASP A 52 7.49 -2.56 11.17
N GLU A 53 6.54 -2.82 10.27
CA GLU A 53 6.30 -1.98 9.09
C GLU A 53 5.89 -0.54 9.45
N GLU A 54 5.05 -0.39 10.49
CA GLU A 54 4.56 0.91 10.93
C GLU A 54 5.58 1.71 11.75
N MET A 55 6.69 1.09 12.19
CA MET A 55 7.69 1.71 13.08
C MET A 55 8.88 2.38 12.38
N ILE A 56 8.92 2.48 11.06
CA ILE A 56 9.96 3.24 10.35
C ILE A 56 9.70 4.73 10.54
N THR A 57 10.28 5.33 11.58
CA THR A 57 10.16 6.76 11.88
C THR A 57 11.44 7.54 11.61
N LYS A 58 11.31 8.89 11.51
CA LYS A 58 12.45 9.81 11.47
C LYS A 58 13.41 9.65 12.67
N GLY A 59 12.95 9.10 13.80
CA GLY A 59 13.78 8.76 14.95
C GLY A 59 14.74 7.60 14.71
N ASP A 60 14.39 6.67 13.82
CA ASP A 60 15.25 5.54 13.48
C ASP A 60 16.55 5.96 12.78
N SER A 61 16.57 7.14 12.13
CA SER A 61 17.80 7.69 11.54
C SER A 61 18.91 7.95 12.57
N PHE A 62 18.54 8.30 13.80
CA PHE A 62 19.50 8.50 14.90
C PHE A 62 19.86 7.17 15.58
N ILE A 63 18.89 6.26 15.72
CA ILE A 63 19.11 4.90 16.23
C ILE A 63 19.95 4.07 15.26
N ARG A 64 19.87 4.35 13.95
CA ARG A 64 20.73 3.79 12.89
C ARG A 64 22.23 3.88 13.21
N ALA A 65 22.64 4.99 13.81
CA ALA A 65 24.04 5.23 14.17
C ALA A 65 24.51 4.40 15.38
N ILE A 66 23.57 3.82 16.15
CA ILE A 66 23.89 3.25 17.46
C ILE A 66 23.61 1.73 17.56
N THR A 67 22.74 1.17 16.71
CA THR A 67 22.39 -0.27 16.76
C THR A 67 22.26 -0.91 15.39
N PRO A 68 23.27 -1.63 14.89
CA PRO A 68 23.24 -2.34 13.62
C PRO A 68 22.16 -3.44 13.53
N ILE A 69 21.73 -3.98 14.68
CA ILE A 69 20.89 -5.18 14.77
C ILE A 69 19.42 -4.93 14.36
N SER A 70 18.91 -3.71 14.46
CA SER A 70 17.50 -3.42 14.12
C SER A 70 17.25 -3.23 12.61
N PHE A 71 18.30 -3.05 11.83
CA PHE A 71 18.24 -2.83 10.37
C PHE A 71 18.06 -4.13 9.60
N ASP A 72 18.84 -5.13 9.95
CA ASP A 72 18.86 -6.47 9.35
C ASP A 72 17.45 -7.12 9.36
N TYR A 73 16.67 -6.80 10.39
CA TYR A 73 15.35 -7.38 10.59
C TYR A 73 14.26 -6.75 9.70
N LYS A 74 14.24 -5.43 9.54
CA LYS A 74 13.24 -4.73 8.70
C LYS A 74 13.50 -4.99 7.22
N ASP A 75 14.76 -4.98 6.83
CA ASP A 75 15.16 -5.34 5.47
C ASP A 75 14.84 -6.82 5.18
N THR A 76 14.91 -7.69 6.20
CA THR A 76 14.49 -9.07 6.08
C THR A 76 12.98 -9.18 5.85
N ILE A 77 12.14 -8.42 6.57
CA ILE A 77 10.69 -8.37 6.31
C ILE A 77 10.42 -7.93 4.89
N TYR A 78 11.02 -6.80 4.46
CA TYR A 78 10.84 -6.27 3.10
C TYR A 78 11.24 -7.30 2.03
N ASN A 79 12.34 -8.02 2.22
CA ASN A 79 12.79 -9.03 1.28
C ASN A 79 11.80 -10.20 1.16
N TYR A 80 11.25 -10.69 2.26
CA TYR A 80 10.20 -11.71 2.23
C TYR A 80 8.91 -11.20 1.54
N GLU A 81 8.51 -9.96 1.83
CA GLU A 81 7.37 -9.33 1.14
C GLU A 81 7.63 -9.21 -0.36
N LYS A 82 8.84 -8.78 -0.76
CA LYS A 82 9.27 -8.71 -2.17
C LYS A 82 9.18 -10.08 -2.84
N GLU A 83 9.73 -11.12 -2.24
CA GLU A 83 9.67 -12.48 -2.77
C GLU A 83 8.22 -12.97 -2.96
N TYR A 84 7.37 -12.72 -1.96
CA TYR A 84 5.97 -13.12 -2.04
C TYR A 84 5.20 -12.33 -3.12
N ILE A 85 5.42 -11.01 -3.23
CA ILE A 85 4.84 -10.17 -4.28
C ILE A 85 5.22 -10.66 -5.67
N LEU A 86 6.48 -10.98 -5.90
CA LEU A 86 6.97 -11.51 -7.18
C LEU A 86 6.35 -12.88 -7.48
N LYS A 87 6.24 -13.75 -6.46
CA LYS A 87 5.58 -15.05 -6.58
C LYS A 87 4.13 -14.91 -7.04
N VAL A 88 3.32 -14.08 -6.37
CA VAL A 88 1.90 -13.93 -6.74
C VAL A 88 1.72 -13.21 -8.07
N ALA A 89 2.56 -12.24 -8.40
CA ALA A 89 2.54 -11.57 -9.70
C ALA A 89 2.85 -12.52 -10.87
N SER A 90 3.68 -13.54 -10.65
CA SER A 90 4.01 -14.55 -11.66
C SER A 90 2.86 -15.55 -11.91
N GLN A 91 1.89 -15.65 -11.03
CA GLN A 91 0.76 -16.56 -11.15
C GLN A 91 -0.35 -16.04 -12.07
N GLY A 92 -0.33 -14.73 -12.39
CA GLY A 92 -1.30 -14.12 -13.28
C GLY A 92 -1.81 -12.77 -12.79
N PRO A 93 -2.87 -12.25 -13.43
CA PRO A 93 -3.47 -10.98 -13.05
C PRO A 93 -4.00 -11.01 -11.62
N CYS A 94 -3.64 -10.00 -10.82
CA CYS A 94 -4.09 -9.88 -9.43
C CYS A 94 -4.09 -8.42 -8.99
N VAL A 95 -4.71 -8.15 -7.85
CA VAL A 95 -4.63 -6.86 -7.15
C VAL A 95 -3.71 -7.03 -5.94
N ILE A 96 -2.67 -6.19 -5.85
CA ILE A 96 -1.73 -6.18 -4.72
C ILE A 96 -1.85 -4.84 -4.00
N LEU A 97 -2.08 -4.89 -2.69
CA LEU A 97 -2.31 -3.70 -1.88
C LEU A 97 -1.04 -3.29 -1.12
N ARG A 98 -0.57 -2.05 -1.37
CA ARG A 98 0.57 -1.42 -0.67
C ARG A 98 1.93 -2.13 -0.86
N ARG A 99 2.77 -2.18 0.19
CA ARG A 99 4.06 -2.92 0.28
C ARG A 99 5.08 -2.57 -0.81
N CYS A 100 5.06 -1.33 -1.29
CA CYS A 100 5.92 -0.92 -2.41
C CYS A 100 5.75 -1.78 -3.68
N ALA A 101 4.62 -2.53 -3.79
CA ALA A 101 4.45 -3.53 -4.85
C ALA A 101 4.69 -2.97 -6.25
N GLY A 102 4.20 -1.75 -6.55
CA GLY A 102 4.42 -1.11 -7.85
C GLY A 102 5.90 -0.86 -8.13
N ALA A 103 6.68 -0.43 -7.14
CA ALA A 103 8.11 -0.19 -7.29
C ALA A 103 8.89 -1.50 -7.41
N ILE A 104 8.51 -2.54 -6.65
CA ILE A 104 9.10 -3.88 -6.74
C ILE A 104 8.90 -4.46 -8.14
N LEU A 105 7.69 -4.36 -8.69
CA LEU A 105 7.39 -4.87 -10.03
C LEU A 105 8.11 -4.08 -11.13
N GLU A 106 8.22 -2.74 -10.97
CA GLU A 106 8.98 -1.87 -11.87
C GLU A 106 10.46 -2.26 -11.91
N GLU A 107 11.07 -2.49 -10.73
CA GLU A 107 12.48 -2.92 -10.61
C GLU A 107 12.75 -4.24 -11.35
N GLU A 108 11.81 -5.17 -11.28
CA GLU A 108 11.92 -6.49 -11.92
C GLU A 108 11.36 -6.52 -13.37
N ASN A 109 11.04 -5.35 -13.93
CA ASN A 109 10.45 -5.20 -15.27
C ASN A 109 9.15 -5.99 -15.48
N ILE A 110 8.36 -6.17 -14.42
CA ILE A 110 7.04 -6.79 -14.47
C ILE A 110 6.00 -5.70 -14.70
N GLU A 111 5.23 -5.84 -15.77
CA GLU A 111 4.25 -4.85 -16.16
C GLU A 111 3.08 -4.79 -15.16
N SER A 112 2.77 -3.58 -14.65
CA SER A 112 1.70 -3.37 -13.69
C SER A 112 0.98 -2.03 -13.92
N LEU A 113 -0.28 -1.97 -13.48
CA LEU A 113 -1.02 -0.72 -13.35
C LEU A 113 -0.88 -0.21 -11.92
N ASN A 114 -0.07 0.83 -11.72
CA ASN A 114 0.19 1.41 -10.40
C ASN A 114 -0.80 2.53 -10.10
N VAL A 115 -1.62 2.35 -9.06
CA VAL A 115 -2.71 3.25 -8.67
C VAL A 115 -2.44 3.87 -7.30
N PHE A 116 -2.71 5.17 -7.18
CA PHE A 116 -2.71 5.89 -5.91
C PHE A 116 -4.09 6.47 -5.60
N LEU A 117 -4.55 6.27 -4.38
CA LEU A 117 -5.83 6.78 -3.91
C LEU A 117 -5.59 7.81 -2.79
N TYR A 118 -6.22 8.96 -2.92
CA TYR A 118 -6.14 10.04 -1.95
C TYR A 118 -7.53 10.62 -1.68
N ALA A 119 -7.64 11.46 -0.68
CA ALA A 119 -8.82 12.28 -0.43
C ALA A 119 -8.46 13.48 0.46
N ASP A 120 -9.35 14.44 0.52
CA ASP A 120 -9.25 15.57 1.45
C ASP A 120 -9.03 15.09 2.90
N GLU A 121 -8.20 15.81 3.65
CA GLU A 121 -7.81 15.42 5.01
C GLU A 121 -9.02 15.35 5.93
N VAL A 122 -9.96 16.29 5.84
CA VAL A 122 -11.19 16.32 6.67
C VAL A 122 -12.08 15.11 6.36
N TYR A 123 -12.19 14.73 5.09
CA TYR A 123 -12.91 13.52 4.67
C TYR A 123 -12.30 12.27 5.28
N ARG A 124 -10.97 12.15 5.24
CA ARG A 124 -10.23 10.99 5.75
C ARG A 124 -10.31 10.89 7.28
N GLU A 125 -10.17 12.03 7.98
CA GLU A 125 -10.31 12.13 9.42
C GLU A 125 -11.69 11.69 9.89
N LYS A 126 -12.76 12.24 9.29
CA LYS A 126 -14.13 11.83 9.60
C LYS A 126 -14.30 10.32 9.48
N ARG A 127 -13.85 9.75 8.36
CA ARG A 127 -13.94 8.31 8.11
C ARG A 127 -13.17 7.47 9.14
N ILE A 128 -11.97 7.90 9.52
CA ILE A 128 -11.16 7.19 10.51
C ILE A 128 -11.78 7.30 11.90
N GLY A 129 -12.34 8.46 12.28
CA GLY A 129 -13.09 8.61 13.53
C GLY A 129 -14.25 7.63 13.62
N GLU A 130 -15.04 7.49 12.55
CA GLU A 130 -16.13 6.53 12.45
C GLU A 130 -15.67 5.07 12.57
N ILE A 131 -14.60 4.69 11.86
CA ILE A 131 -14.07 3.31 11.86
C ILE A 131 -13.51 2.93 13.24
N LEU A 132 -12.77 3.85 13.87
CA LEU A 132 -12.11 3.60 15.15
C LEU A 132 -13.02 3.90 16.35
N GLN A 133 -14.21 4.48 16.12
CA GLN A 133 -15.15 4.93 17.15
C GLN A 133 -14.50 5.94 18.11
N ILE A 134 -13.73 6.89 17.54
CA ILE A 134 -13.05 7.95 18.27
C ILE A 134 -13.75 9.28 17.98
N ASP A 135 -14.29 9.92 19.03
CA ASP A 135 -14.97 11.22 18.94
C ASP A 135 -14.00 12.41 19.03
N ASP A 136 -12.78 12.21 19.56
CA ASP A 136 -11.75 13.25 19.67
C ASP A 136 -11.12 13.54 18.30
N ALA A 137 -11.59 14.59 17.64
CA ALA A 137 -11.12 15.01 16.33
C ALA A 137 -9.60 15.29 16.29
N ALA A 138 -9.01 15.85 17.37
CA ALA A 138 -7.59 16.13 17.42
C ALA A 138 -6.76 14.84 17.51
N LEU A 139 -7.27 13.83 18.19
CA LEU A 139 -6.65 12.51 18.26
C LEU A 139 -6.71 11.82 16.90
N VAL A 140 -7.84 11.88 16.22
CA VAL A 140 -8.03 11.31 14.87
C VAL A 140 -7.10 11.99 13.87
N ALA A 141 -7.05 13.32 13.82
CA ALA A 141 -6.17 14.07 12.93
C ALA A 141 -4.70 13.68 13.13
N ARG A 142 -4.28 13.58 14.40
CA ARG A 142 -2.92 13.14 14.74
C ARG A 142 -2.65 11.71 14.25
N GLN A 143 -3.62 10.81 14.39
CA GLN A 143 -3.49 9.42 13.94
C GLN A 143 -3.39 9.33 12.42
N VAL A 144 -4.22 10.08 11.68
CA VAL A 144 -4.18 10.13 10.21
C VAL A 144 -2.82 10.59 9.74
N LYS A 145 -2.37 11.75 10.22
CA LYS A 145 -1.07 12.33 9.85
C LYS A 145 0.11 11.42 10.23
N LYS A 146 0.06 10.81 11.41
CA LYS A 146 1.10 9.88 11.85
C LYS A 146 1.19 8.68 10.91
N THR A 147 0.06 8.08 10.55
CA THR A 147 0.02 6.90 9.68
C THR A 147 0.52 7.23 8.27
N ASP A 148 0.12 8.37 7.69
CA ASP A 148 0.59 8.78 6.36
C ASP A 148 2.10 9.06 6.36
N ASN A 149 2.62 9.73 7.39
CA ASN A 149 4.05 9.95 7.53
C ASN A 149 4.84 8.63 7.61
N PHE A 150 4.31 7.62 8.29
CA PHE A 150 4.94 6.30 8.34
C PHE A 150 4.98 5.61 6.99
N ARG A 151 3.86 5.64 6.28
CA ARG A 151 3.76 5.03 4.96
C ARG A 151 4.68 5.69 3.94
N ASP A 152 4.74 7.03 3.95
CA ASP A 152 5.65 7.76 3.08
C ASP A 152 7.11 7.50 3.44
N ALA A 153 7.45 7.45 4.73
CA ALA A 153 8.81 7.13 5.19
C ALA A 153 9.23 5.70 4.79
N TYR A 154 8.34 4.72 4.92
CA TYR A 154 8.56 3.34 4.47
C TYR A 154 8.78 3.29 2.96
N TYR A 155 7.87 3.90 2.20
CA TYR A 155 7.95 3.95 0.75
C TYR A 155 9.24 4.64 0.27
N ASN A 156 9.57 5.79 0.87
CA ASN A 156 10.78 6.53 0.55
C ASN A 156 12.05 5.73 0.88
N HIS A 157 12.06 5.02 2.02
CA HIS A 157 13.21 4.22 2.43
C HIS A 157 13.57 3.14 1.41
N TYR A 158 12.58 2.40 0.90
CA TYR A 158 12.81 1.28 -0.02
C TYR A 158 12.82 1.67 -1.50
N THR A 159 12.25 2.82 -1.87
CA THR A 159 12.11 3.21 -3.29
C THR A 159 12.86 4.47 -3.66
N GLY A 160 13.27 5.27 -2.68
CA GLY A 160 13.82 6.61 -2.89
C GLY A 160 12.78 7.64 -3.39
N LYS A 161 11.51 7.26 -3.50
CA LYS A 161 10.40 8.07 -4.02
C LYS A 161 9.45 8.48 -2.88
N HIS A 162 8.59 9.49 -3.08
CA HIS A 162 7.52 9.88 -2.15
C HIS A 162 6.16 9.42 -2.65
N MET A 163 5.31 8.90 -1.74
CA MET A 163 3.97 8.41 -2.12
C MET A 163 3.09 9.50 -2.74
N GLY A 164 3.20 10.74 -2.27
CA GLY A 164 2.41 11.87 -2.79
C GLY A 164 2.86 12.40 -4.17
N ASP A 165 3.98 11.92 -4.74
CA ASP A 165 4.39 12.34 -6.07
C ASP A 165 3.59 11.57 -7.13
N VAL A 166 2.73 12.32 -7.84
CA VAL A 166 1.85 11.77 -8.90
C VAL A 166 2.61 11.07 -10.02
N LYS A 167 3.89 11.38 -10.23
CA LYS A 167 4.73 10.76 -11.25
C LYS A 167 5.07 9.30 -10.97
N ASN A 168 4.89 8.86 -9.73
CA ASN A 168 5.12 7.47 -9.33
C ASN A 168 3.96 6.53 -9.69
N TRP A 169 2.83 7.09 -10.18
CA TRP A 169 1.59 6.37 -10.37
C TRP A 169 1.06 6.54 -11.79
N HIS A 170 0.51 5.48 -12.37
CA HIS A 170 -0.17 5.53 -13.65
C HIS A 170 -1.56 6.17 -13.54
N LEU A 171 -2.19 6.06 -12.35
CA LEU A 171 -3.51 6.61 -12.08
C LEU A 171 -3.59 7.09 -10.63
N SER A 172 -3.98 8.35 -10.43
CA SER A 172 -4.21 8.92 -9.10
C SER A 172 -5.65 9.42 -9.00
N LEU A 173 -6.42 8.96 -7.99
CA LEU A 173 -7.85 9.21 -7.87
C LEU A 173 -8.21 9.80 -6.50
N ASP A 174 -8.99 10.89 -6.52
CA ASP A 174 -9.62 11.47 -5.33
C ASP A 174 -10.88 10.68 -4.98
N THR A 175 -10.80 9.88 -3.93
CA THR A 175 -11.89 9.00 -3.51
C THR A 175 -13.00 9.73 -2.76
N GLY A 176 -12.70 10.90 -2.19
CA GLY A 176 -13.68 11.77 -1.54
C GLY A 176 -14.62 12.42 -2.55
N THR A 177 -14.07 12.85 -3.70
CA THR A 177 -14.82 13.48 -4.79
C THR A 177 -15.53 12.43 -5.66
N LEU A 178 -14.86 11.36 -6.05
CA LEU A 178 -15.39 10.40 -7.02
C LEU A 178 -16.28 9.30 -6.38
N GLY A 179 -16.05 8.99 -5.12
CA GLY A 179 -16.64 7.84 -4.47
C GLY A 179 -15.98 6.51 -4.88
N TYR A 180 -16.22 5.48 -4.08
CA TYR A 180 -15.51 4.19 -4.22
C TYR A 180 -15.88 3.41 -5.47
N ASP A 181 -17.17 3.43 -5.82
CA ASP A 181 -17.66 2.69 -6.99
C ASP A 181 -17.08 3.26 -8.28
N LYS A 182 -17.03 4.60 -8.41
CA LYS A 182 -16.46 5.25 -9.58
C LYS A 182 -14.95 5.05 -9.65
N CYS A 183 -14.24 5.11 -8.53
CA CYS A 183 -12.81 4.80 -8.50
C CYS A 183 -12.53 3.37 -8.95
N ALA A 184 -13.29 2.38 -8.46
CA ALA A 184 -13.14 0.98 -8.88
C ALA A 184 -13.44 0.80 -10.38
N GLU A 185 -14.48 1.44 -10.90
CA GLU A 185 -14.81 1.43 -12.33
C GLU A 185 -13.65 1.96 -13.19
N LEU A 186 -13.10 3.13 -12.83
CA LEU A 186 -11.98 3.76 -13.56
C LEU A 186 -10.72 2.90 -13.55
N ILE A 187 -10.41 2.27 -12.42
CA ILE A 187 -9.27 1.34 -12.31
C ILE A 187 -9.49 0.14 -13.23
N CYS A 188 -10.69 -0.46 -13.20
CA CYS A 188 -11.02 -1.59 -14.07
C CYS A 188 -10.95 -1.23 -15.56
N GLN A 189 -11.39 -0.03 -15.94
CA GLN A 189 -11.29 0.44 -17.33
C GLN A 189 -9.82 0.61 -17.74
N ALA A 190 -8.99 1.26 -16.91
CA ALA A 190 -7.57 1.43 -17.18
C ALA A 190 -6.83 0.08 -17.31
N ALA A 191 -7.17 -0.89 -16.46
CA ALA A 191 -6.57 -2.22 -16.50
C ALA A 191 -6.91 -3.01 -17.78
N LYS A 192 -8.08 -2.78 -18.38
CA LYS A 192 -8.50 -3.41 -19.64
C LYS A 192 -7.86 -2.76 -20.87
N GLN A 193 -7.74 -1.43 -20.90
CA GLN A 193 -7.15 -0.70 -22.03
C GLN A 193 -5.67 -0.99 -22.24
N SER A 194 -4.96 -1.35 -21.20
CA SER A 194 -3.54 -1.70 -21.28
C SER A 194 -3.26 -2.98 -22.07
N THR A 195 -4.29 -3.78 -22.43
CA THR A 195 -4.14 -5.02 -23.23
C THR A 195 -4.38 -4.80 -24.73
N ASP A 196 -4.94 -3.64 -25.13
CA ASP A 196 -5.33 -3.37 -26.53
C ASP A 196 -4.25 -2.59 -27.31
N ASN A 197 -3.14 -2.23 -26.69
CA ASN A 197 -2.05 -1.46 -27.32
C ASN A 197 -0.80 -2.30 -27.67
N GLU A 198 -0.90 -3.60 -27.65
CA GLU A 198 0.05 -4.57 -28.21
C GLU A 198 -0.53 -5.13 -29.52
#